data_e53c054b3e8003b250bc63221575a596
#
_entry.id   e53c054b3e8003b250bc63221575a596
#
_cell.length_a   1.000
_cell.length_b   1.000
_cell.length_c   1.000
_cell.angle_alpha   90.00
_cell.angle_beta   90.00
_cell.angle_gamma   90.00
#
_symmetry.space_group_name_H-M   'P 1'
#
loop_
_entity.id
_entity.type
_entity.pdbx_description
1 polymer ?
#
loop_
_entity_poly.entity_id
_entity_poly.type
_entity_poly.pdbx_seq_one_letter_code
_entity_poly.pdbx_strand_id
1 'polypeptide(L)'
;MVRWADIPESLQNNFKKRTSPFDTTPWVEAPRLADARIAIITTAAIHRIDDRPFTGHEGDYRVIPGDIDNSELAMTHSSVNFDRSAYQQDVNVCFPLKHMRALMDAGEIGSVANWHYSFMGSTNPTRMETGAKEVSKLLLGDNVDLALLIPV
;
A
#
# COMPACT_ATOMS: atom_id res chain seq x y z
N MET A 1 -12.91 -12.38 -15.93
CA MET A 1 -13.07 -11.24 -14.99
C MET A 1 -14.46 -11.38 -14.37
N VAL A 2 -14.58 -11.43 -13.05
CA VAL A 2 -15.87 -11.53 -12.35
C VAL A 2 -16.55 -10.16 -12.43
N ARG A 3 -17.79 -10.10 -12.91
CA ARG A 3 -18.58 -8.86 -12.96
C ARG A 3 -19.32 -8.68 -11.64
N TRP A 4 -19.62 -7.44 -11.26
CA TRP A 4 -20.39 -7.15 -10.03
C TRP A 4 -21.70 -7.93 -9.95
N ALA A 5 -22.40 -8.07 -11.07
CA ALA A 5 -23.65 -8.83 -11.15
C ALA A 5 -23.49 -10.35 -10.90
N ASP A 6 -22.29 -10.89 -11.02
CA ASP A 6 -22.01 -12.32 -10.81
C ASP A 6 -21.69 -12.63 -9.34
N ILE A 7 -21.58 -11.59 -8.50
CA ILE A 7 -21.32 -11.73 -7.05
C ILE A 7 -22.64 -11.97 -6.31
N PRO A 8 -22.73 -12.95 -5.40
CA PRO A 8 -23.91 -13.17 -4.56
C PRO A 8 -24.36 -11.89 -3.84
N GLU A 9 -25.66 -11.64 -3.77
CA GLU A 9 -26.21 -10.41 -3.19
C GLU A 9 -25.76 -10.16 -1.74
N SER A 10 -25.62 -11.22 -0.94
CA SER A 10 -25.12 -11.13 0.43
C SER A 10 -23.70 -10.54 0.50
N LEU A 11 -22.84 -10.92 -0.43
CA LEU A 11 -21.48 -10.37 -0.54
C LEU A 11 -21.49 -8.94 -1.09
N GLN A 12 -22.33 -8.64 -2.10
CA GLN A 12 -22.49 -7.28 -2.60
C GLN A 12 -22.91 -6.31 -1.46
N ASN A 13 -23.86 -6.74 -0.62
CA ASN A 13 -24.35 -5.95 0.51
C ASN A 13 -23.25 -5.75 1.57
N ASN A 14 -22.40 -6.77 1.79
CA ASN A 14 -21.25 -6.63 2.69
C ASN A 14 -20.21 -5.63 2.15
N PHE A 15 -19.92 -5.67 0.85
CA PHE A 15 -19.02 -4.69 0.23
C PHE A 15 -19.59 -3.27 0.31
N LYS A 16 -20.88 -3.08 -0.03
CA LYS A 16 -21.54 -1.77 0.08
C LYS A 16 -21.52 -1.17 1.49
N LYS A 17 -21.60 -2.01 2.52
CA LYS A 17 -21.49 -1.57 3.92
C LYS A 17 -20.07 -1.17 4.34
N ARG A 18 -19.05 -1.70 3.67
CA ARG A 18 -17.64 -1.45 4.00
C ARG A 18 -17.05 -0.27 3.24
N THR A 19 -17.62 0.07 2.09
CA THR A 19 -17.18 1.21 1.29
C THR A 19 -18.05 2.42 1.63
N SER A 20 -17.46 3.42 2.30
CA SER A 20 -18.09 4.75 2.33
C SER A 20 -18.07 5.32 0.91
N PRO A 21 -19.20 5.82 0.41
CA PRO A 21 -19.20 6.59 -0.82
C PRO A 21 -18.30 7.82 -0.59
N PHE A 22 -17.32 8.01 -1.46
CA PHE A 22 -16.58 9.27 -1.48
C PHE A 22 -17.41 10.31 -2.20
N ASP A 23 -17.54 11.48 -1.62
CA ASP A 23 -18.31 12.60 -2.22
C ASP A 23 -17.63 13.17 -3.47
N THR A 24 -16.37 12.83 -3.67
CA THR A 24 -15.54 13.29 -4.80
C THR A 24 -14.79 12.12 -5.42
N THR A 25 -14.54 12.23 -6.73
CA THR A 25 -13.60 11.34 -7.43
C THR A 25 -12.32 12.14 -7.69
N PRO A 26 -11.33 12.09 -6.79
CA PRO A 26 -10.08 12.84 -6.98
C PRO A 26 -9.34 12.21 -8.15
N TRP A 27 -9.12 13.01 -9.18
CA TRP A 27 -8.32 12.64 -10.33
C TRP A 27 -7.40 13.82 -10.66
N VAL A 28 -6.11 13.54 -10.75
CA VAL A 28 -5.10 14.52 -11.16
C VAL A 28 -4.33 13.97 -12.35
N GLU A 29 -3.89 14.84 -13.23
CA GLU A 29 -3.01 14.47 -14.32
C GLU A 29 -1.67 14.00 -13.76
N ALA A 30 -1.25 12.80 -14.14
CA ALA A 30 0.03 12.25 -13.71
C ALA A 30 1.16 12.74 -14.62
N PRO A 31 2.39 12.96 -14.09
CA PRO A 31 3.56 13.21 -14.93
C PRO A 31 3.90 11.94 -15.74
N ARG A 32 4.81 12.09 -16.71
CA ARG A 32 5.36 10.91 -17.39
C ARG A 32 6.09 10.04 -16.37
N LEU A 33 5.96 8.71 -16.48
CA LEU A 33 6.59 7.78 -15.54
C LEU A 33 8.10 7.97 -15.43
N ALA A 34 8.77 8.24 -16.55
CA ALA A 34 10.23 8.51 -16.57
C ALA A 34 10.66 9.76 -15.80
N ASP A 35 9.72 10.65 -15.48
CA ASP A 35 9.99 11.88 -14.70
C ASP A 35 9.44 11.74 -13.27
N ALA A 36 8.63 10.71 -12.98
CA ALA A 36 7.88 10.58 -11.75
C ALA A 36 8.72 10.01 -10.59
N ARG A 37 8.55 10.60 -9.42
CA ARG A 37 9.01 10.05 -8.14
C ARG A 37 7.90 9.22 -7.52
N ILE A 38 8.17 7.94 -7.25
CA ILE A 38 7.13 6.96 -6.89
C ILE A 38 7.35 6.40 -5.49
N ALA A 39 6.30 6.44 -4.65
CA ALA A 39 6.24 5.75 -3.38
C ALA A 39 5.36 4.49 -3.46
N ILE A 40 5.65 3.50 -2.63
CA ILE A 40 4.79 2.32 -2.43
C ILE A 40 3.93 2.54 -1.19
N ILE A 41 2.64 2.27 -1.30
CA ILE A 41 1.71 2.16 -0.18
C ILE A 41 1.07 0.78 -0.25
N THR A 42 1.35 -0.06 0.74
CA THR A 42 0.78 -1.41 0.80
C THR A 42 -0.16 -1.58 1.98
N THR A 43 -1.13 -2.48 1.89
CA THR A 43 -1.95 -2.90 3.02
C THR A 43 -1.54 -4.27 3.58
N ALA A 44 -0.36 -4.76 3.24
CA ALA A 44 0.15 -6.07 3.66
C ALA A 44 0.63 -6.13 5.13
N ALA A 45 0.49 -5.05 5.89
CA ALA A 45 0.98 -4.95 7.28
C ALA A 45 2.47 -5.28 7.43
N ILE A 46 3.28 -4.82 6.46
CA ILE A 46 4.73 -4.92 6.49
C ILE A 46 5.27 -3.83 7.42
N HIS A 47 6.32 -4.17 8.16
CA HIS A 47 7.04 -3.23 9.02
C HIS A 47 8.51 -3.64 9.12
N ARG A 48 9.38 -2.77 9.60
CA ARG A 48 10.74 -3.15 9.95
C ARG A 48 10.72 -4.13 11.13
N ILE A 49 11.70 -5.03 11.20
CA ILE A 49 11.81 -6.02 12.28
C ILE A 49 11.92 -5.32 13.66
N ASP A 50 12.57 -4.16 13.71
CA ASP A 50 12.79 -3.37 14.92
C ASP A 50 11.66 -2.35 15.21
N ASP A 51 10.64 -2.25 14.33
CA ASP A 51 9.48 -1.39 14.53
C ASP A 51 8.34 -2.15 15.23
N ARG A 52 7.38 -1.40 15.75
CA ARG A 52 6.19 -1.94 16.39
C ARG A 52 5.35 -2.75 15.38
N PRO A 53 5.08 -4.04 15.65
CA PRO A 53 4.21 -4.83 14.80
C PRO A 53 2.78 -4.29 14.79
N PHE A 54 2.00 -4.63 13.76
CA PHE A 54 0.56 -4.34 13.77
C PHE A 54 -0.17 -5.29 14.71
N THR A 55 -1.14 -4.78 15.48
CA THR A 55 -1.95 -5.51 16.45
C THR A 55 -3.43 -5.39 16.12
N GLY A 56 -3.94 -6.25 15.22
CA GLY A 56 -5.35 -6.24 14.84
C GLY A 56 -5.69 -5.18 13.78
N HIS A 57 -6.86 -4.55 13.92
CA HIS A 57 -7.41 -3.61 12.93
C HIS A 57 -7.04 -2.16 13.25
N GLU A 58 -5.75 -1.86 13.27
CA GLU A 58 -5.23 -0.52 13.50
C GLU A 58 -5.42 0.35 12.26
N GLY A 59 -5.72 1.64 12.48
CA GLY A 59 -5.84 2.63 11.41
C GLY A 59 -4.56 3.41 11.15
N ASP A 60 -3.50 3.17 11.93
CA ASP A 60 -2.19 3.79 11.77
C ASP A 60 -1.33 3.07 10.71
N TYR A 61 -0.15 3.61 10.48
CA TYR A 61 0.76 3.12 9.44
C TYR A 61 2.18 2.88 9.99
N ARG A 62 3.01 2.21 9.19
CA ARG A 62 4.45 2.10 9.41
C ARG A 62 5.19 2.74 8.26
N VAL A 63 6.30 3.38 8.57
CA VAL A 63 7.19 4.01 7.59
C VAL A 63 8.32 3.05 7.27
N ILE A 64 8.55 2.85 5.98
CA ILE A 64 9.56 1.93 5.48
C ILE A 64 10.57 2.73 4.66
N PRO A 65 11.87 2.71 5.02
CA PRO A 65 12.90 3.40 4.26
C PRO A 65 13.03 2.86 2.82
N GLY A 66 13.27 3.76 1.87
CA GLY A 66 13.45 3.40 0.46
C GLY A 66 14.76 2.68 0.15
N ASP A 67 15.70 2.60 1.08
CA ASP A 67 16.96 1.89 0.99
C ASP A 67 17.02 0.58 1.79
N ILE A 68 15.91 0.21 2.45
CA ILE A 68 15.84 -0.98 3.30
C ILE A 68 16.17 -2.27 2.54
N ASP A 69 16.83 -3.23 3.21
CA ASP A 69 16.97 -4.59 2.73
C ASP A 69 15.71 -5.42 3.06
N ASN A 70 15.35 -6.33 2.17
CA ASN A 70 14.17 -7.19 2.37
C ASN A 70 14.27 -8.07 3.62
N SER A 71 15.50 -8.43 4.06
CA SER A 71 15.74 -9.20 5.29
C SER A 71 15.40 -8.44 6.57
N GLU A 72 15.25 -7.12 6.49
CA GLU A 72 14.86 -6.26 7.61
C GLU A 72 13.34 -6.07 7.73
N LEU A 73 12.57 -6.70 6.85
CA LEU A 73 11.13 -6.60 6.82
C LEU A 73 10.44 -7.79 7.48
N ALA A 74 9.38 -7.50 8.23
CA ALA A 74 8.46 -8.49 8.79
C ALA A 74 7.03 -8.17 8.37
N MET A 75 6.13 -9.17 8.45
CA MET A 75 4.70 -9.02 8.18
C MET A 75 3.88 -9.52 9.36
N THR A 76 2.93 -8.69 9.83
CA THR A 76 2.01 -9.04 10.91
C THR A 76 0.54 -8.87 10.51
N HIS A 77 0.22 -9.23 9.27
CA HIS A 77 -1.15 -9.14 8.77
C HIS A 77 -2.09 -10.07 9.55
N SER A 78 -3.20 -9.54 10.09
CA SER A 78 -4.11 -10.27 11.00
C SER A 78 -5.17 -11.10 10.29
N SER A 79 -5.41 -10.89 8.98
CA SER A 79 -6.44 -11.62 8.23
C SER A 79 -6.08 -13.10 8.09
N VAL A 80 -7.04 -13.97 8.43
CA VAL A 80 -6.94 -15.42 8.21
C VAL A 80 -7.16 -15.81 6.74
N ASN A 81 -7.72 -14.89 5.95
CA ASN A 81 -7.98 -15.10 4.52
C ASN A 81 -6.80 -14.71 3.63
N PHE A 82 -5.76 -14.14 4.21
CA PHE A 82 -4.58 -13.75 3.46
C PHE A 82 -3.57 -14.90 3.41
N ASP A 83 -3.30 -15.41 2.21
CA ASP A 83 -2.25 -16.39 1.97
C ASP A 83 -0.87 -15.73 2.00
N ARG A 84 -0.08 -16.07 3.02
CA ARG A 84 1.26 -15.52 3.23
C ARG A 84 2.36 -16.31 2.51
N SER A 85 2.02 -17.40 1.83
CA SER A 85 3.02 -18.26 1.18
C SER A 85 3.84 -17.51 0.12
N ALA A 86 3.18 -16.68 -0.68
CA ALA A 86 3.83 -15.89 -1.70
C ALA A 86 4.80 -14.85 -1.10
N TYR A 87 4.39 -14.16 -0.02
CA TYR A 87 5.26 -13.22 0.70
C TYR A 87 6.50 -13.90 1.28
N GLN A 88 6.35 -15.10 1.85
CA GLN A 88 7.48 -15.85 2.43
C GLN A 88 8.50 -16.27 1.38
N GLN A 89 8.08 -16.42 0.13
CA GLN A 89 8.96 -16.72 -1.01
C GLN A 89 9.57 -15.46 -1.60
N ASP A 90 8.76 -14.42 -1.78
CA ASP A 90 9.21 -13.13 -2.34
C ASP A 90 8.36 -11.97 -1.81
N VAL A 91 8.97 -11.10 -1.02
CA VAL A 91 8.32 -9.90 -0.50
C VAL A 91 7.82 -8.95 -1.60
N ASN A 92 8.42 -9.01 -2.80
CA ASN A 92 8.03 -8.14 -3.91
C ASN A 92 6.59 -8.36 -4.39
N VAL A 93 5.94 -9.47 -4.05
CA VAL A 93 4.51 -9.69 -4.39
C VAL A 93 3.57 -8.70 -3.69
N CYS A 94 3.99 -8.14 -2.55
CA CYS A 94 3.19 -7.18 -1.79
C CYS A 94 3.95 -5.88 -1.43
N PHE A 95 5.27 -5.85 -1.69
CA PHE A 95 6.12 -4.67 -1.51
C PHE A 95 7.26 -4.68 -2.55
N PRO A 96 7.00 -4.33 -3.83
CA PRO A 96 7.91 -4.53 -4.96
C PRO A 96 9.04 -3.49 -5.04
N LEU A 97 9.69 -3.18 -3.93
CA LEU A 97 10.75 -2.16 -3.86
C LEU A 97 11.94 -2.50 -4.77
N LYS A 98 12.33 -3.78 -4.82
CA LYS A 98 13.42 -4.23 -5.70
C LYS A 98 13.07 -4.02 -7.18
N HIS A 99 11.82 -4.28 -7.58
CA HIS A 99 11.37 -4.05 -8.95
C HIS A 99 11.31 -2.55 -9.27
N MET A 100 10.86 -1.72 -8.33
CA MET A 100 10.84 -0.27 -8.50
C MET A 100 12.26 0.30 -8.71
N ARG A 101 13.24 -0.18 -7.95
CA ARG A 101 14.65 0.20 -8.13
C ARG A 101 15.18 -0.23 -9.50
N ALA A 102 14.85 -1.44 -9.95
CA ALA A 102 15.25 -1.91 -11.29
C ALA A 102 14.63 -1.08 -12.42
N LEU A 103 13.36 -0.64 -12.26
CA LEU A 103 12.71 0.27 -13.23
C LEU A 103 13.37 1.65 -13.22
N MET A 104 13.79 2.16 -12.07
CA MET A 104 14.54 3.40 -11.96
C MET A 104 15.90 3.29 -12.66
N ASP A 105 16.64 2.21 -12.43
CA ASP A 105 17.94 1.96 -13.06
C ASP A 105 17.83 1.81 -14.58
N ALA A 106 16.68 1.30 -15.07
CA ALA A 106 16.37 1.19 -16.51
C ALA A 106 15.86 2.51 -17.11
N GLY A 107 15.63 3.56 -16.31
CA GLY A 107 15.08 4.84 -16.78
C GLY A 107 13.59 4.80 -17.12
N GLU A 108 12.86 3.75 -16.72
CA GLU A 108 11.43 3.61 -16.93
C GLU A 108 10.61 4.49 -15.97
N ILE A 109 11.14 4.76 -14.77
CA ILE A 109 10.61 5.71 -13.78
C ILE A 109 11.67 6.72 -13.38
N GLY A 110 11.25 7.91 -12.95
CA GLY A 110 12.16 8.98 -12.59
C GLY A 110 12.98 8.69 -11.34
N SER A 111 12.32 8.32 -10.25
CA SER A 111 12.99 7.92 -9.00
C SER A 111 12.05 7.14 -8.08
N VAL A 112 12.66 6.44 -7.12
CA VAL A 112 11.96 5.83 -5.99
C VAL A 112 11.99 6.80 -4.81
N ALA A 113 10.90 6.91 -4.06
CA ALA A 113 10.79 7.76 -2.88
C ALA A 113 11.74 7.31 -1.76
N ASN A 114 12.11 8.23 -0.86
CA ASN A 114 12.92 7.89 0.32
C ASN A 114 12.11 7.09 1.35
N TRP A 115 10.78 7.25 1.33
CA TRP A 115 9.88 6.64 2.29
C TRP A 115 8.70 5.97 1.61
N HIS A 116 8.36 4.80 2.12
CA HIS A 116 7.19 4.01 1.72
C HIS A 116 6.31 3.76 2.94
N TYR A 117 5.07 3.32 2.73
CA TYR A 117 4.11 3.23 3.82
C TYR A 117 3.36 1.91 3.78
N SER A 118 3.09 1.37 4.97
CA SER A 118 2.32 0.14 5.14
C SER A 118 1.20 0.34 6.13
N PHE A 119 0.03 -0.20 5.81
CA PHE A 119 -1.17 -0.22 6.64
C PHE A 119 -1.59 -1.66 6.90
N MET A 120 -2.53 -1.85 7.84
CA MET A 120 -3.20 -3.12 8.07
C MET A 120 -4.43 -3.26 7.15
N GLY A 121 -4.37 -4.16 6.15
CA GLY A 121 -5.37 -4.29 5.10
C GLY A 121 -6.76 -4.71 5.54
N SER A 122 -6.92 -5.52 6.58
CA SER A 122 -8.24 -5.91 7.08
C SER A 122 -8.93 -4.85 7.94
N THR A 123 -8.44 -3.61 7.91
CA THR A 123 -8.97 -2.46 8.66
C THR A 123 -10.09 -1.76 7.87
N ASN A 124 -11.11 -1.28 8.59
CA ASN A 124 -12.13 -0.44 7.97
C ASN A 124 -11.49 0.87 7.44
N PRO A 125 -11.70 1.25 6.16
CA PRO A 125 -11.10 2.45 5.56
C PRO A 125 -11.33 3.74 6.35
N THR A 126 -12.49 3.91 6.98
CA THR A 126 -12.77 5.09 7.81
C THR A 126 -11.82 5.25 9.00
N ARG A 127 -11.29 4.15 9.52
CA ARG A 127 -10.29 4.18 10.61
C ARG A 127 -8.91 4.57 10.12
N MET A 128 -8.63 4.37 8.83
CA MET A 128 -7.35 4.70 8.20
C MET A 128 -7.27 6.17 7.77
N GLU A 129 -8.38 6.91 7.80
CA GLU A 129 -8.47 8.27 7.26
C GLU A 129 -7.43 9.22 7.87
N THR A 130 -7.26 9.19 9.19
CA THR A 130 -6.26 10.03 9.87
C THR A 130 -4.84 9.70 9.40
N GLY A 131 -4.46 8.42 9.42
CA GLY A 131 -3.16 7.97 8.95
C GLY A 131 -2.94 8.28 7.46
N ALA A 132 -3.97 8.11 6.63
CA ALA A 132 -3.89 8.44 5.21
C ALA A 132 -3.65 9.94 4.96
N LYS A 133 -4.29 10.83 5.76
CA LYS A 133 -4.04 12.28 5.70
C LYS A 133 -2.62 12.65 6.15
N GLU A 134 -2.06 11.95 7.11
CA GLU A 134 -0.67 12.15 7.54
C GLU A 134 0.29 11.67 6.46
N VAL A 135 0.09 10.47 5.93
CA VAL A 135 0.90 9.91 4.84
C VAL A 135 0.88 10.81 3.61
N SER A 136 -0.27 11.40 3.25
CA SER A 136 -0.34 12.33 2.11
C SER A 136 0.56 13.56 2.28
N LYS A 137 0.68 14.09 3.51
CA LYS A 137 1.61 15.20 3.80
C LYS A 137 3.07 14.77 3.72
N LEU A 138 3.38 13.55 4.19
CA LEU A 138 4.74 12.99 4.12
C LEU A 138 5.15 12.73 2.67
N LEU A 139 4.24 12.22 1.84
CA LEU A 139 4.47 12.04 0.40
C LEU A 139 4.78 13.38 -0.29
N LEU A 140 4.00 14.41 0.00
CA LEU A 140 4.27 15.76 -0.52
C LEU A 140 5.63 16.30 -0.05
N GLY A 141 5.99 16.07 1.21
CA GLY A 141 7.29 16.45 1.76
C GLY A 141 8.49 15.72 1.13
N ASP A 142 8.29 14.50 0.63
CA ASP A 142 9.29 13.72 -0.13
C ASP A 142 9.20 13.95 -1.65
N ASN A 143 8.43 14.94 -2.10
CA ASN A 143 8.20 15.29 -3.52
C ASN A 143 7.72 14.06 -4.34
N VAL A 144 6.84 13.26 -3.79
CA VAL A 144 6.26 12.10 -4.48
C VAL A 144 5.19 12.56 -5.46
N ASP A 145 5.30 12.15 -6.71
CA ASP A 145 4.35 12.44 -7.77
C ASP A 145 3.27 11.37 -7.91
N LEU A 146 3.64 10.10 -7.66
CA LEU A 146 2.76 8.95 -7.80
C LEU A 146 2.88 8.01 -6.59
N ALA A 147 1.75 7.45 -6.16
CA ALA A 147 1.70 6.38 -5.19
C ALA A 147 1.26 5.07 -5.86
N LEU A 148 2.11 4.04 -5.78
CA LEU A 148 1.74 2.68 -6.16
C LEU A 148 0.98 2.04 -4.99
N LEU A 149 -0.34 1.86 -5.15
CA LEU A 149 -1.21 1.27 -4.14
C LEU A 149 -1.26 -0.25 -4.34
N ILE A 150 -0.87 -1.01 -3.32
CA ILE A 150 -0.87 -2.48 -3.33
C ILE A 150 -1.84 -2.98 -2.26
N PRO A 151 -3.09 -3.25 -2.64
CA PRO A 151 -4.08 -3.82 -1.73
C PRO A 151 -3.80 -5.32 -1.49
N VAL A 152 -3.90 -5.73 -0.23
CA VAL A 152 -3.74 -7.12 0.23
C VAL A 152 -4.87 -7.49 1.16
#